data_9a9a62afd40ca65c35e566f27f001169
#
_entry.id   9a9a62afd40ca65c35e566f27f001169
#
_cell.length_a   1.000
_cell.length_b   1.000
_cell.length_c   1.000
_cell.angle_alpha   90.00
_cell.angle_beta   90.00
_cell.angle_gamma   90.00
#
_symmetry.space_group_name_H-M   'P 1'
#
loop_
_entity.id
_entity.type
_entity.pdbx_description
1 polymer ?
#
loop_
_entity_poly.entity_id
_entity_poly.type
_entity_poly.pdbx_seq_one_letter_code
_entity_poly.pdbx_strand_id
1 'polypeptide(L)'
;EESIVRLRTGATGALGERLTGDAVAVTRATRRHPDVRQGSSVRGAIDTTLVATRLAQLRDLTGPDDAAYPELVFDAMIVALSGRIHLDEAAETTPERVLREIWEDRFILEPHQAAPG
;
A
#
# COMPACT_ATOMS: atom_id res chain seq x y z
N GLU A 1 6.16 -10.59 7.46
CA GLU A 1 4.82 -10.14 7.07
C GLU A 1 4.47 -10.51 5.62
N GLU A 2 5.45 -10.38 4.71
CA GLU A 2 5.18 -10.69 3.31
C GLU A 2 4.77 -12.14 3.11
N SER A 3 5.39 -13.06 3.85
CA SER A 3 5.04 -14.47 3.73
C SER A 3 3.58 -14.72 4.10
N ILE A 4 3.10 -14.06 5.15
CA ILE A 4 1.72 -14.20 5.58
C ILE A 4 0.78 -13.63 4.51
N VAL A 5 1.13 -12.48 3.96
CA VAL A 5 0.30 -11.84 2.95
C VAL A 5 0.21 -12.73 1.70
N ARG A 6 1.35 -13.25 1.25
CA ARG A 6 1.35 -14.15 0.08
C ARG A 6 0.51 -15.39 0.32
N LEU A 7 0.64 -15.99 1.50
CA LEU A 7 -0.11 -17.18 1.85
C LEU A 7 -1.61 -16.92 1.84
N ARG A 8 -2.03 -15.78 2.37
CA ARG A 8 -3.45 -15.45 2.49
C ARG A 8 -4.07 -14.92 1.20
N THR A 9 -3.28 -14.33 0.32
CA THR A 9 -3.80 -13.72 -0.90
C THR A 9 -3.58 -14.57 -2.15
N GLY A 10 -2.62 -15.48 -2.12
CA GLY A 10 -2.26 -16.25 -3.30
C GLY A 10 -1.61 -15.43 -4.39
N ALA A 11 -1.14 -14.22 -4.06
CA ALA A 11 -0.52 -13.36 -5.06
C ALA A 11 0.78 -13.97 -5.58
N THR A 12 0.90 -14.07 -6.91
CA THR A 12 2.05 -14.68 -7.55
C THR A 12 2.47 -13.88 -8.78
N GLY A 13 3.64 -14.24 -9.32
CA GLY A 13 4.18 -13.58 -10.49
C GLY A 13 4.81 -12.24 -10.14
N ALA A 14 5.36 -11.57 -11.15
CA ALA A 14 6.07 -10.30 -10.94
C ALA A 14 5.16 -9.25 -10.32
N LEU A 15 3.93 -9.14 -10.83
CA LEU A 15 2.98 -8.16 -10.28
C LEU A 15 2.58 -8.51 -8.86
N GLY A 16 2.28 -9.79 -8.59
CA GLY A 16 1.88 -10.22 -7.25
C GLY A 16 2.98 -10.01 -6.22
N GLU A 17 4.23 -10.30 -6.58
CA GLU A 17 5.36 -10.08 -5.69
C GLU A 17 5.55 -8.59 -5.38
N ARG A 18 5.44 -7.76 -6.40
CA ARG A 18 5.60 -6.32 -6.22
C ARG A 18 4.46 -5.75 -5.36
N LEU A 19 3.23 -6.16 -5.64
CA LEU A 19 2.07 -5.71 -4.86
C LEU A 19 2.21 -6.10 -3.39
N THR A 20 2.63 -7.35 -3.13
CA THR A 20 2.80 -7.81 -1.76
C THR A 20 3.83 -6.97 -1.02
N GLY A 21 4.97 -6.71 -1.65
CA GLY A 21 6.03 -5.90 -1.05
C GLY A 21 5.58 -4.48 -0.76
N ASP A 22 4.91 -3.86 -1.73
CA ASP A 22 4.43 -2.48 -1.55
C ASP A 22 3.33 -2.40 -0.51
N ALA A 23 2.41 -3.37 -0.51
CA ALA A 23 1.32 -3.38 0.47
C ALA A 23 1.85 -3.51 1.90
N VAL A 24 2.84 -4.38 2.11
CA VAL A 24 3.45 -4.53 3.42
C VAL A 24 4.18 -3.26 3.83
N ALA A 25 4.92 -2.66 2.89
CA ALA A 25 5.70 -1.45 3.19
C ALA A 25 4.79 -0.28 3.59
N VAL A 26 3.72 -0.03 2.83
CA VAL A 26 2.83 1.09 3.15
C VAL A 26 2.05 0.82 4.43
N THR A 27 1.65 -0.44 4.67
CA THR A 27 0.95 -0.80 5.90
C THR A 27 1.85 -0.57 7.12
N ARG A 28 3.12 -0.98 7.04
CA ARG A 28 4.07 -0.73 8.11
C ARG A 28 4.27 0.76 8.34
N ALA A 29 4.29 1.54 7.26
CA ALA A 29 4.47 2.98 7.38
C ALA A 29 3.33 3.62 8.16
N THR A 30 2.11 3.07 8.12
CA THR A 30 1.01 3.61 8.93
C THR A 30 1.31 3.52 10.41
N ARG A 31 2.11 2.53 10.83
CA ARG A 31 2.45 2.35 12.25
C ARG A 31 3.52 3.31 12.72
N ARG A 32 4.20 3.98 11.79
CA ARG A 32 5.32 4.87 12.11
C ARG A 32 5.05 6.33 11.78
N HIS A 33 3.90 6.62 11.19
CA HIS A 33 3.57 8.00 10.84
C HIS A 33 3.30 8.80 12.11
N PRO A 34 3.88 10.01 12.23
CA PRO A 34 3.78 10.79 13.48
C PRO A 34 2.36 11.19 13.85
N ASP A 35 1.46 11.31 12.88
CA ASP A 35 0.08 11.70 13.16
C ASP A 35 -0.84 10.51 13.43
N VAL A 36 -0.32 9.30 13.36
CA VAL A 36 -1.11 8.08 13.56
C VAL A 36 -0.87 7.54 14.96
N ARG A 37 -1.93 7.48 15.74
CA ARG A 37 -1.87 6.88 17.07
C ARG A 37 -1.85 5.35 16.98
N GLN A 38 -2.62 4.81 16.05
CA GLN A 38 -2.66 3.38 15.84
C GLN A 38 -2.74 3.09 14.35
N GLY A 39 -1.73 2.42 13.83
CA GLY A 39 -1.68 2.03 12.43
C GLY A 39 -2.32 0.68 12.18
N SER A 40 -2.26 0.25 10.93
CA SER A 40 -2.88 -1.01 10.52
C SER A 40 -2.00 -2.21 10.85
N SER A 41 -2.65 -3.32 11.17
CA SER A 41 -1.98 -4.60 11.32
C SER A 41 -1.76 -5.24 9.94
N VAL A 42 -1.22 -6.48 9.95
CA VAL A 42 -1.01 -7.23 8.72
C VAL A 42 -2.30 -7.43 7.92
N ARG A 43 -3.45 -7.36 8.58
CA ARG A 43 -4.73 -7.48 7.90
C ARG A 43 -4.90 -6.40 6.84
N GLY A 44 -4.41 -5.18 7.14
CA GLY A 44 -4.44 -4.11 6.16
C GLY A 44 -3.60 -4.43 4.92
N ALA A 45 -2.44 -5.06 5.12
CA ALA A 45 -1.60 -5.44 3.99
C ALA A 45 -2.28 -6.52 3.14
N ILE A 46 -2.95 -7.48 3.78
CA ILE A 46 -3.69 -8.50 3.08
C ILE A 46 -4.79 -7.85 2.23
N ASP A 47 -5.58 -6.97 2.83
CA ASP A 47 -6.68 -6.34 2.12
C ASP A 47 -6.18 -5.43 1.01
N THR A 48 -5.10 -4.69 1.24
CA THR A 48 -4.53 -3.84 0.19
C THR A 48 -4.10 -4.68 -1.01
N THR A 49 -3.43 -5.82 -0.75
CA THR A 49 -3.00 -6.71 -1.83
C THR A 49 -4.20 -7.26 -2.60
N LEU A 50 -5.25 -7.69 -1.90
CA LEU A 50 -6.44 -8.23 -2.56
C LEU A 50 -7.14 -7.18 -3.41
N VAL A 51 -7.32 -5.98 -2.88
CA VAL A 51 -7.95 -4.89 -3.62
C VAL A 51 -7.11 -4.52 -4.83
N ALA A 52 -5.80 -4.38 -4.65
CA ALA A 52 -4.91 -4.02 -5.75
C ALA A 52 -4.90 -5.08 -6.84
N THR A 53 -4.91 -6.35 -6.47
CA THR A 53 -4.96 -7.44 -7.44
C THR A 53 -6.24 -7.36 -8.27
N ARG A 54 -7.36 -7.09 -7.62
CA ARG A 54 -8.62 -6.96 -8.32
C ARG A 54 -8.64 -5.76 -9.25
N LEU A 55 -8.12 -4.62 -8.77
CA LEU A 55 -8.04 -3.43 -9.60
C LEU A 55 -7.14 -3.64 -10.81
N ALA A 56 -6.03 -4.36 -10.62
CA ALA A 56 -5.12 -4.65 -11.72
C ALA A 56 -5.82 -5.47 -12.81
N GLN A 57 -6.65 -6.43 -12.40
CA GLN A 57 -7.42 -7.23 -13.35
C GLN A 57 -8.43 -6.36 -14.09
N LEU A 58 -9.15 -5.51 -13.35
CA LEU A 58 -10.17 -4.67 -13.94
C LEU A 58 -9.61 -3.60 -14.87
N ARG A 59 -8.38 -3.17 -14.62
CA ARG A 59 -7.72 -2.12 -15.41
C ARG A 59 -6.74 -2.68 -16.44
N ASP A 60 -6.66 -4.00 -16.54
CA ASP A 60 -5.77 -4.67 -17.49
C ASP A 60 -4.32 -4.24 -17.35
N LEU A 61 -3.83 -4.14 -16.11
CA LEU A 61 -2.44 -3.81 -15.90
C LEU A 61 -1.53 -4.89 -16.47
N THR A 62 -0.49 -4.47 -17.17
CA THR A 62 0.43 -5.40 -17.82
C THR A 62 1.46 -5.96 -16.86
N GLY A 63 1.77 -5.23 -15.79
CA GLY A 63 2.76 -5.67 -14.82
C GLY A 63 3.17 -4.54 -13.90
N PRO A 64 4.18 -4.77 -13.04
CA PRO A 64 4.61 -3.74 -12.09
C PRO A 64 5.29 -2.54 -12.75
N ASP A 65 5.68 -2.67 -14.01
CA ASP A 65 6.30 -1.57 -14.75
C ASP A 65 5.28 -0.73 -15.50
N ASP A 66 4.00 -1.09 -15.45
CA ASP A 66 2.95 -0.30 -16.05
C ASP A 66 2.93 1.09 -15.42
N ALA A 67 2.82 2.13 -16.25
CA ALA A 67 2.82 3.51 -15.74
C ALA A 67 1.67 3.77 -14.78
N ALA A 68 0.59 3.00 -14.86
CA ALA A 68 -0.56 3.16 -13.98
C ALA A 68 -0.41 2.41 -12.65
N TYR A 69 0.69 1.68 -12.45
CA TYR A 69 0.88 0.88 -11.25
C TYR A 69 0.88 1.71 -9.95
N PRO A 70 1.65 2.81 -9.86
CA PRO A 70 1.66 3.57 -8.60
C PRO A 70 0.28 4.09 -8.20
N GLU A 71 -0.48 4.61 -9.15
CA GLU A 71 -1.81 5.13 -8.84
C GLU A 71 -2.76 4.02 -8.42
N LEU A 72 -2.62 2.85 -9.02
CA LEU A 72 -3.42 1.68 -8.62
C LEU A 72 -3.16 1.33 -7.16
N VAL A 73 -1.90 1.38 -6.73
CA VAL A 73 -1.56 1.10 -5.34
C VAL A 73 -2.18 2.15 -4.42
N PHE A 74 -2.14 3.42 -4.82
CA PHE A 74 -2.78 4.46 -4.02
C PHE A 74 -4.27 4.20 -3.84
N ASP A 75 -4.96 3.88 -4.94
CA ASP A 75 -6.39 3.61 -4.87
C ASP A 75 -6.69 2.43 -3.95
N ALA A 76 -5.88 1.38 -4.03
CA ALA A 76 -6.04 0.23 -3.16
C ALA A 76 -5.81 0.59 -1.69
N MET A 77 -4.82 1.44 -1.40
CA MET A 77 -4.55 1.90 -0.05
C MET A 77 -5.75 2.64 0.53
N ILE A 78 -6.34 3.54 -0.24
CA ILE A 78 -7.49 4.31 0.23
C ILE A 78 -8.64 3.37 0.60
N VAL A 79 -8.93 2.40 -0.26
CA VAL A 79 -10.03 1.47 -0.01
C VAL A 79 -9.74 0.58 1.20
N ALA A 80 -8.53 0.07 1.30
CA ALA A 80 -8.22 -0.96 2.29
C ALA A 80 -7.77 -0.41 3.64
N LEU A 81 -7.13 0.77 3.66
CA LEU A 81 -6.47 1.24 4.87
C LEU A 81 -7.10 2.45 5.53
N SER A 82 -7.91 3.25 4.83
CA SER A 82 -8.40 4.50 5.40
C SER A 82 -9.23 4.28 6.66
N GLY A 83 -9.95 3.17 6.77
CA GLY A 83 -10.73 2.85 7.96
C GLY A 83 -9.98 2.05 9.01
N ARG A 84 -8.70 1.75 8.77
CA ARG A 84 -7.91 0.90 9.66
C ARG A 84 -6.83 1.65 10.42
N ILE A 85 -6.74 2.97 10.23
CA ILE A 85 -5.78 3.78 10.96
C ILE A 85 -6.53 4.77 11.84
N HIS A 86 -5.97 5.02 13.01
CA HIS A 86 -6.55 5.96 13.98
C HIS A 86 -5.57 7.08 14.21
N LEU A 87 -6.01 8.30 13.94
CA LEU A 87 -5.15 9.47 14.06
C LEU A 87 -5.05 9.92 15.52
N ASP A 88 -3.94 10.58 15.83
CA ASP A 88 -3.78 11.24 17.10
C ASP A 88 -4.84 12.34 17.19
N GLU A 89 -5.41 12.54 18.39
CA GLU A 89 -6.47 13.51 18.58
C GLU A 89 -6.02 14.95 18.25
N ALA A 90 -4.74 15.21 18.43
CA ALA A 90 -4.21 16.53 18.16
C ALA A 90 -3.86 16.73 16.69
N ALA A 91 -3.91 15.69 15.88
CA ALA A 91 -3.53 15.79 14.48
C ALA A 91 -4.60 16.52 13.69
N GLU A 92 -4.17 17.47 12.85
CA GLU A 92 -5.08 18.22 12.01
C GLU A 92 -4.96 17.71 10.58
N THR A 93 -5.35 16.44 10.38
CA THR A 93 -5.23 15.79 9.09
C THR A 93 -6.36 14.76 8.95
N THR A 94 -6.33 14.02 7.85
CA THR A 94 -7.29 12.96 7.60
C THR A 94 -6.56 11.67 7.27
N PRO A 95 -7.21 10.50 7.44
CA PRO A 95 -6.57 9.25 7.03
C PRO A 95 -6.14 9.25 5.57
N GLU A 96 -6.95 9.82 4.69
CA GLU A 96 -6.61 9.88 3.27
C GLU A 96 -5.35 10.71 3.01
N ARG A 97 -5.20 11.81 3.73
CA ARG A 97 -4.03 12.66 3.58
C ARG A 97 -2.77 11.96 4.10
N VAL A 98 -2.88 11.27 5.22
CA VAL A 98 -1.78 10.48 5.76
C VAL A 98 -1.36 9.40 4.76
N LEU A 99 -2.34 8.69 4.20
CA LEU A 99 -2.03 7.65 3.22
C LEU A 99 -1.38 8.23 1.98
N ARG A 100 -1.80 9.43 1.55
CA ARG A 100 -1.16 10.07 0.42
C ARG A 100 0.29 10.41 0.71
N GLU A 101 0.58 10.89 1.91
CA GLU A 101 1.97 11.17 2.29
C GLU A 101 2.82 9.91 2.26
N ILE A 102 2.29 8.81 2.78
CA ILE A 102 2.99 7.54 2.77
C ILE A 102 3.25 7.08 1.35
N TRP A 103 2.23 7.19 0.49
CA TRP A 103 2.35 6.80 -0.91
C TRP A 103 3.36 7.68 -1.65
N GLU A 104 3.34 8.99 -1.41
CA GLU A 104 4.29 9.89 -2.05
C GLU A 104 5.73 9.59 -1.64
N ASP A 105 5.95 9.28 -0.37
CA ASP A 105 7.28 8.89 0.08
C ASP A 105 7.79 7.69 -0.69
N ARG A 106 6.94 6.70 -0.90
CA ARG A 106 7.39 5.47 -1.52
C ARG A 106 7.51 5.57 -3.03
N PHE A 107 6.58 6.26 -3.69
CA PHE A 107 6.50 6.21 -5.14
C PHE A 107 7.00 7.49 -5.83
N ILE A 108 7.02 8.59 -5.12
CA ILE A 108 7.39 9.87 -5.71
C ILE A 108 8.74 10.35 -5.18
N LEU A 109 8.89 10.38 -3.84
CA LEU A 109 10.08 10.94 -3.22
C LEU A 109 11.25 9.97 -3.19
N GLU A 110 10.97 8.66 -3.20
CA GLU A 110 12.01 7.64 -3.19
C GLU A 110 11.78 6.60 -4.27
N PRO A 111 11.53 7.03 -5.52
CA PRO A 111 11.22 6.06 -6.58
C PRO A 111 12.42 5.17 -6.93
N HIS A 112 13.61 5.63 -6.63
CA HIS A 112 14.84 4.90 -6.89
C HIS A 112 14.89 3.56 -6.18
N GLN A 113 14.08 3.37 -5.19
CA GLN A 113 14.03 2.09 -4.51
C GLN A 113 13.56 0.99 -5.42
N ALA A 114 12.82 1.36 -6.43
CA ALA A 114 12.40 0.41 -7.42
C ALA A 114 13.48 0.18 -8.46
N ALA A 115 14.50 0.98 -8.46
CA ALA A 115 15.58 0.91 -9.43
C ALA A 115 16.90 0.79 -8.68
N PRO A 116 17.15 -0.34 -8.08
CA PRO A 116 18.40 -0.53 -7.40
C PRO A 116 19.48 -0.42 -8.45
N GLY A 117 20.18 0.53 -8.36
CA GLY A 117 21.20 0.86 -9.34
C GLY A 117 21.88 -0.32 -9.80
#